data_a706170d419129979966a716f5a11dda
#
_entry.id   a706170d419129979966a716f5a11dda
#
_cell.length_a   1.000
_cell.length_b   1.000
_cell.length_c   1.000
_cell.angle_alpha   90.00
_cell.angle_beta   90.00
_cell.angle_gamma   90.00
#
_symmetry.space_group_name_H-M   'P 1'
#
loop_
_entity.id
_entity.type
_entity.pdbx_description
1 polymer ?
#
loop_
_entity_poly.entity_id
_entity_poly.type
_entity_poly.pdbx_seq_one_letter_code
_entity_poly.pdbx_strand_id
1 'polypeptide(L)'
;MKKQRICIVGDGLSGLMTVLALNKLESLEVHLISKKNKHSKDKRTTAISASNYEFFNKVIGKHYNKLFWPSKKIDLFYETKDKNMNFLNFNEDSKDLMYVFENNKIKEILLKEIKNK
;
A
#
# COMPACT_ATOMS: atom_id res chain seq x y z
N MET A 1 5.05 30.93 10.54
CA MET A 1 6.00 29.93 11.04
C MET A 1 6.79 29.30 9.90
N LYS A 2 8.08 29.11 10.12
CA LYS A 2 8.94 28.42 9.14
C LYS A 2 8.61 26.92 9.13
N LYS A 3 8.21 26.40 7.99
CA LYS A 3 7.92 24.97 7.84
C LYS A 3 9.21 24.15 7.86
N GLN A 4 9.15 22.97 8.48
CA GLN A 4 10.22 22.00 8.40
C GLN A 4 10.19 21.34 7.03
N ARG A 5 11.36 21.27 6.36
CA ARG A 5 11.47 20.62 5.06
C ARG A 5 11.83 19.15 5.23
N ILE A 6 11.07 18.30 4.55
CA ILE A 6 11.33 16.86 4.52
C ILE A 6 11.47 16.42 3.06
N CYS A 7 12.52 15.65 2.80
CA CYS A 7 12.77 15.08 1.48
C CYS A 7 12.56 13.57 1.53
N ILE A 8 11.73 13.06 0.62
CA ILE A 8 11.48 11.64 0.45
C ILE A 8 12.11 11.21 -0.86
N VAL A 9 13.00 10.22 -0.80
CA VAL A 9 13.72 9.70 -1.96
C VAL A 9 13.14 8.36 -2.36
N GLY A 10 12.60 8.29 -3.57
CA GLY A 10 11.99 7.08 -4.13
C GLY A 10 10.47 7.20 -4.29
N ASP A 11 9.99 6.70 -5.41
CA ASP A 11 8.58 6.77 -5.82
C ASP A 11 7.89 5.39 -5.80
N GLY A 12 8.36 4.48 -4.97
CA GLY A 12 7.64 3.24 -4.67
C GLY A 12 6.38 3.50 -3.85
N LEU A 13 5.58 2.47 -3.61
CA LEU A 13 4.32 2.61 -2.88
C LEU A 13 4.50 3.23 -1.51
N SER A 14 5.53 2.80 -0.77
CA SER A 14 5.83 3.34 0.57
C SER A 14 6.22 4.82 0.52
N GLY A 15 7.04 5.22 -0.44
CA GLY A 15 7.43 6.62 -0.61
C GLY A 15 6.25 7.51 -0.93
N LEU A 16 5.41 7.10 -1.87
CA LEU A 16 4.23 7.85 -2.27
C LEU A 16 3.21 7.97 -1.12
N MET A 17 2.98 6.89 -0.38
CA MET A 17 2.11 6.93 0.81
C MET A 17 2.65 7.86 1.89
N THR A 18 3.96 7.86 2.07
CA THR A 18 4.62 8.76 3.05
C THR A 18 4.43 10.22 2.66
N VAL A 19 4.60 10.55 1.37
CA VAL A 19 4.35 11.92 0.88
C VAL A 19 2.92 12.34 1.20
N LEU A 20 1.94 11.53 0.88
CA LEU A 20 0.52 11.86 1.10
C LEU A 20 0.19 12.00 2.58
N ALA A 21 0.72 11.11 3.41
CA ALA A 21 0.49 11.17 4.85
C ALA A 21 1.09 12.44 5.47
N LEU A 22 2.33 12.77 5.13
CA LEU A 22 3.03 13.94 5.65
C LEU A 22 2.47 15.26 5.12
N ASN A 23 1.95 15.28 3.89
CA ASN A 23 1.32 16.48 3.32
C ASN A 23 0.07 16.95 4.10
N LYS A 24 -0.49 16.11 4.93
CA LYS A 24 -1.60 16.51 5.81
C LYS A 24 -1.15 17.37 6.99
N LEU A 25 0.13 17.43 7.26
CA LEU A 25 0.69 18.21 8.36
C LEU A 25 1.11 19.58 7.85
N GLU A 26 0.41 20.62 8.30
CA GLU A 26 0.66 22.01 7.88
C GLU A 26 2.05 22.53 8.24
N SER A 27 2.67 21.92 9.25
CA SER A 27 4.03 22.29 9.70
C SER A 27 5.14 21.78 8.80
N LEU A 28 4.82 20.94 7.81
CA LEU A 28 5.80 20.30 6.95
C LEU A 28 5.71 20.78 5.50
N GLU A 29 6.86 20.90 4.87
CA GLU A 29 7.02 21.05 3.44
C GLU A 29 7.68 19.79 2.90
N VAL A 30 6.96 19.00 2.09
CA VAL A 30 7.39 17.68 1.65
C VAL A 30 7.84 17.72 0.21
N HIS A 31 9.04 17.22 -0.05
CA HIS A 31 9.63 17.12 -1.37
C HIS A 31 9.84 15.65 -1.73
N LEU A 32 9.37 15.25 -2.90
CA LEU A 32 9.57 13.90 -3.43
C LEU A 32 10.61 13.93 -4.54
N ILE A 33 11.65 13.12 -4.39
CA ILE A 33 12.69 12.91 -5.40
C ILE A 33 12.56 11.53 -5.99
N SER A 34 12.33 11.46 -7.30
CA SER A 34 12.23 10.19 -8.01
C SER A 34 13.01 10.23 -9.32
N LYS A 35 13.46 9.06 -9.78
CA LYS A 35 14.08 8.95 -11.10
C LYS A 35 13.01 9.03 -12.19
N LYS A 36 13.28 9.78 -13.26
CA LYS A 36 12.49 9.71 -14.48
C LYS A 36 12.79 8.39 -15.19
N ASN A 37 12.11 7.34 -14.82
CA ASN A 37 12.19 6.07 -15.54
C ASN A 37 10.97 5.91 -16.43
N LYS A 38 11.17 5.34 -17.64
CA LYS A 38 10.07 4.80 -18.42
C LYS A 38 9.37 3.75 -17.56
N HIS A 39 8.11 4.00 -17.25
CA HIS A 39 7.35 3.10 -16.39
C HIS A 39 7.15 1.76 -17.08
N SER A 40 7.91 0.75 -16.69
CA SER A 40 7.53 -0.62 -16.94
C SER A 40 6.27 -0.91 -16.13
N LYS A 41 5.23 -1.47 -16.76
CA LYS A 41 4.02 -1.86 -16.06
C LYS A 41 4.36 -2.91 -15.00
N ASP A 42 4.20 -2.58 -13.74
CA ASP A 42 4.36 -3.51 -12.64
C ASP A 42 3.14 -4.42 -12.56
N LYS A 43 3.31 -5.68 -12.94
CA LYS A 43 2.23 -6.67 -12.95
C LYS A 43 2.02 -7.36 -11.60
N ARG A 44 2.79 -6.98 -10.58
CA ARG A 44 2.71 -7.60 -9.26
C ARG A 44 1.48 -7.15 -8.50
N THR A 45 1.05 -8.00 -7.59
CA THR A 45 0.09 -7.68 -6.55
C THR A 45 0.79 -7.58 -5.20
N THR A 46 0.22 -6.85 -4.28
CA THR A 46 0.71 -6.71 -2.92
C THR A 46 -0.43 -6.99 -1.95
N ALA A 47 -0.10 -7.63 -0.84
CA ALA A 47 -1.03 -7.84 0.27
C ALA A 47 -0.62 -6.96 1.44
N ILE A 48 -1.59 -6.29 2.05
CA ILE A 48 -1.39 -5.47 3.24
C ILE A 48 -2.31 -5.94 4.37
N SER A 49 -1.87 -5.73 5.59
CA SER A 49 -2.68 -6.05 6.77
C SER A 49 -3.92 -5.16 6.88
N ALA A 50 -4.89 -5.58 7.67
CA ALA A 50 -6.08 -4.78 7.94
C ALA A 50 -5.74 -3.40 8.52
N SER A 51 -4.74 -3.32 9.40
CA SER A 51 -4.30 -2.04 9.97
C SER A 51 -3.67 -1.11 8.93
N ASN A 52 -2.89 -1.63 8.01
CA ASN A 52 -2.34 -0.84 6.90
C ASN A 52 -3.43 -0.39 5.93
N TYR A 53 -4.43 -1.22 5.71
CA TYR A 53 -5.60 -0.85 4.91
C TYR A 53 -6.38 0.31 5.55
N GLU A 54 -6.58 0.29 6.87
CA GLU A 54 -7.21 1.40 7.58
C GLU A 54 -6.38 2.68 7.47
N PHE A 55 -5.06 2.57 7.60
CA PHE A 55 -4.16 3.71 7.43
C PHE A 55 -4.27 4.30 6.01
N PHE A 56 -4.27 3.44 4.99
CA PHE A 56 -4.48 3.86 3.60
C PHE A 56 -5.78 4.66 3.44
N ASN A 57 -6.88 4.15 4.01
CA ASN A 57 -8.17 4.83 3.95
C ASN A 57 -8.18 6.17 4.67
N LYS A 58 -7.44 6.31 5.77
CA LYS A 58 -7.28 7.60 6.46
C LYS A 58 -6.53 8.61 5.61
N VAL A 59 -5.57 8.17 4.83
CA VAL A 59 -4.72 9.05 4.02
C VAL A 59 -5.42 9.49 2.74
N ILE A 60 -6.03 8.57 1.99
CA ILE A 60 -6.59 8.87 0.67
C ILE A 60 -8.11 8.76 0.57
N GLY A 61 -8.78 8.27 1.61
CA GLY A 61 -10.23 8.13 1.63
C GLY A 61 -10.72 6.75 1.19
N LYS A 62 -11.99 6.46 1.50
CA LYS A 62 -12.61 5.15 1.29
C LYS A 62 -13.13 4.90 -0.13
N HIS A 63 -13.10 5.89 -1.00
CA HIS A 63 -13.68 5.77 -2.34
C HIS A 63 -12.89 4.85 -3.29
N TYR A 64 -11.71 4.39 -2.87
CA TYR A 64 -10.90 3.43 -3.62
C TYR A 64 -11.04 1.97 -3.14
N ASN A 65 -12.00 1.68 -2.27
CA ASN A 65 -12.17 0.36 -1.65
C ASN A 65 -12.35 -0.78 -2.68
N LYS A 66 -12.94 -0.48 -3.84
CA LYS A 66 -13.15 -1.47 -4.91
C LYS A 66 -11.87 -2.04 -5.53
N LEU A 67 -10.73 -1.38 -5.30
CA LEU A 67 -9.44 -1.83 -5.83
C LEU A 67 -8.75 -2.85 -4.92
N PHE A 68 -9.33 -3.13 -3.76
CA PHE A 68 -8.80 -4.06 -2.78
C PHE A 68 -9.66 -5.32 -2.71
N TRP A 69 -9.00 -6.47 -2.69
CA TRP A 69 -9.66 -7.76 -2.49
C TRP A 69 -9.42 -8.22 -1.05
N PRO A 70 -10.46 -8.28 -0.22
CA PRO A 70 -10.31 -8.74 1.16
C PRO A 70 -10.09 -10.25 1.23
N SER A 71 -9.28 -10.70 2.17
CA SER A 71 -9.05 -12.10 2.46
C SER A 71 -9.26 -12.38 3.94
N LYS A 72 -10.07 -13.38 4.25
CA LYS A 72 -10.40 -13.80 5.63
C LYS A 72 -9.61 -15.00 6.09
N LYS A 73 -8.94 -15.67 5.15
CA LYS A 73 -8.26 -16.92 5.43
C LYS A 73 -6.88 -16.94 4.75
N ILE A 74 -5.89 -17.39 5.50
CA ILE A 74 -4.53 -17.60 4.99
C ILE A 74 -4.08 -18.98 5.43
N ASP A 75 -3.78 -19.84 4.47
CA ASP A 75 -3.24 -21.17 4.72
C ASP A 75 -1.79 -21.24 4.25
N LEU A 76 -0.90 -21.69 5.12
CA LEU A 76 0.50 -21.91 4.80
C LEU A 76 0.77 -23.39 4.63
N PHE A 77 1.35 -23.74 3.49
CA PHE A 77 1.67 -25.10 3.15
C PHE A 77 3.19 -25.29 3.07
N TYR A 78 3.63 -26.46 3.52
CA TYR A 78 4.99 -26.92 3.32
C TYR A 78 5.00 -28.01 2.28
N GLU A 79 5.77 -27.81 1.22
CA GLU A 79 5.88 -28.78 0.13
C GLU A 79 7.21 -29.51 0.19
N THR A 80 7.14 -30.85 0.32
CA THR A 80 8.26 -31.74 0.09
C THR A 80 8.04 -32.51 -1.19
N LYS A 81 9.08 -33.23 -1.68
CA LYS A 81 8.97 -34.04 -2.92
C LYS A 81 7.80 -35.04 -2.90
N ASP A 82 7.35 -35.45 -1.70
CA ASP A 82 6.35 -36.51 -1.55
C ASP A 82 5.04 -36.08 -0.86
N LYS A 83 4.99 -34.89 -0.23
CA LYS A 83 3.80 -34.45 0.54
C LYS A 83 3.63 -32.94 0.57
N ASN A 84 2.40 -32.49 0.38
CA ASN A 84 1.96 -31.16 0.75
C ASN A 84 1.36 -31.20 2.16
N MET A 85 1.95 -30.47 3.11
CA MET A 85 1.43 -30.38 4.45
C MET A 85 1.00 -28.94 4.76
N ASN A 86 -0.28 -28.78 5.13
CA ASN A 86 -0.75 -27.53 5.71
C ASN A 86 -0.28 -27.47 7.15
N PHE A 87 0.59 -26.52 7.49
CA PHE A 87 1.14 -26.41 8.83
C PHE A 87 0.64 -25.20 9.62
N LEU A 88 0.03 -24.23 8.98
CA LEU A 88 -0.44 -23.03 9.67
C LEU A 88 -1.65 -22.43 8.95
N ASN A 89 -2.70 -22.20 9.69
CA ASN A 89 -3.92 -21.57 9.19
C ASN A 89 -4.21 -20.31 9.99
N PHE A 90 -4.45 -19.21 9.30
CA PHE A 90 -5.00 -18.01 9.88
C PHE A 90 -6.43 -17.86 9.39
N ASN A 91 -7.36 -17.82 10.30
CA ASN A 91 -8.77 -17.66 9.99
C ASN A 91 -9.44 -16.84 11.09
N GLU A 92 -10.08 -15.75 10.68
CA GLU A 92 -10.87 -14.94 11.58
C GLU A 92 -12.24 -14.71 10.96
N ASP A 93 -13.28 -15.35 11.53
CA ASP A 93 -14.61 -15.42 10.93
C ASP A 93 -15.32 -14.07 10.77
N SER A 94 -14.94 -13.08 11.57
CA SER A 94 -15.62 -11.78 11.60
C SER A 94 -14.82 -10.62 10.96
N LYS A 95 -13.56 -10.85 10.59
CA LYS A 95 -12.67 -9.78 10.09
C LYS A 95 -11.85 -10.22 8.90
N ASP A 96 -11.59 -9.28 8.02
CA ASP A 96 -10.62 -9.47 6.96
C ASP A 96 -9.20 -9.40 7.53
N LEU A 97 -8.36 -10.40 7.19
CA LEU A 97 -6.99 -10.50 7.67
C LEU A 97 -6.04 -9.64 6.85
N MET A 98 -6.26 -9.60 5.55
CA MET A 98 -5.44 -8.84 4.63
C MET A 98 -6.25 -8.37 3.44
N TYR A 99 -5.66 -7.43 2.72
CA TYR A 99 -6.23 -6.87 1.49
C TYR A 99 -5.18 -6.94 0.40
N VAL A 100 -5.56 -7.47 -0.76
CA VAL A 100 -4.68 -7.61 -1.92
C VAL A 100 -5.04 -6.56 -2.96
N PHE A 101 -4.05 -5.98 -3.60
CA PHE A 101 -4.27 -4.99 -4.67
C PHE A 101 -3.21 -5.13 -5.77
N GLU A 102 -3.55 -4.61 -6.95
CA GLU A 102 -2.60 -4.49 -8.05
C GLU A 102 -1.73 -3.25 -7.86
N ASN A 103 -0.41 -3.44 -7.84
CA ASN A 103 0.55 -2.36 -7.59
C ASN A 103 0.38 -1.18 -8.54
N ASN A 104 0.18 -1.44 -9.82
CA ASN A 104 0.02 -0.41 -10.83
C ASN A 104 -1.18 0.50 -10.57
N LYS A 105 -2.32 -0.08 -10.23
CA LYS A 105 -3.55 0.68 -9.99
C LYS A 105 -3.42 1.59 -8.79
N ILE A 106 -2.83 1.07 -7.72
CA ILE A 106 -2.61 1.86 -6.50
C ILE A 106 -1.58 2.96 -6.75
N LYS A 107 -0.51 2.66 -7.46
CA LYS A 107 0.51 3.67 -7.80
C LYS A 107 -0.09 4.83 -8.61
N GLU A 108 -0.92 4.55 -9.59
CA GLU A 108 -1.62 5.58 -10.38
C GLU A 108 -2.47 6.49 -9.51
N ILE A 109 -3.21 5.90 -8.56
CA ILE A 109 -4.05 6.66 -7.62
C ILE A 109 -3.21 7.54 -6.72
N LEU A 110 -2.12 7.01 -6.16
CA LEU A 110 -1.24 7.77 -5.28
C LEU A 110 -0.61 8.95 -6.02
N LEU A 111 -0.15 8.75 -7.25
CA LEU A 111 0.40 9.83 -8.08
C LEU A 111 -0.64 10.89 -8.39
N LYS A 112 -1.87 10.49 -8.69
CA LYS A 112 -2.99 11.40 -8.94
C LYS A 112 -3.30 12.25 -7.71
N GLU A 113 -3.36 11.64 -6.53
CA GLU A 113 -3.61 12.35 -5.29
C GLU A 113 -2.48 13.33 -4.94
N ILE A 114 -1.24 12.99 -5.22
CA ILE A 114 -0.08 13.88 -5.02
C ILE A 114 -0.18 15.11 -5.95
N LYS A 115 -0.57 14.94 -7.22
CA LYS A 115 -0.71 16.04 -8.17
C LYS A 115 -1.83 17.01 -7.82
N ASN A 116 -2.87 16.54 -7.12
CA ASN A 116 -4.02 17.35 -6.74
C ASN A 116 -3.81 18.15 -5.45
N LYS A 117 -2.63 18.07 -4.88
CA LYS A 117 -2.29 18.81 -3.64
C LYS A 117 -1.08 19.77 -3.87
#